data_78219724a357912b3c3a1cf8a8b2d7ab
#
_entry.id   78219724a357912b3c3a1cf8a8b2d7ab
#
_cell.length_a   1.000
_cell.length_b   1.000
_cell.length_c   1.000
_cell.angle_alpha   90.00
_cell.angle_beta   90.00
_cell.angle_gamma   90.00
#
_symmetry.space_group_name_H-M   'P 1'
#
loop_
_entity.id
_entity.type
_entity.pdbx_description
1 polymer ?
#
loop_
_entity_poly.entity_id
_entity_poly.type
_entity_poly.pdbx_seq_one_letter_code
_entity_poly.pdbx_strand_id
1 'polypeptide(L)'
;MPLPVRTEHLLAAILSSTEDAVLSFSLDGTVQTWSPGAQRLYGYAESEIAGQALARLLPTGDASAFEGILRAAISGNFPHHETSTRLHKDGSQILVRLTHTPVRDDHGHIIAIVENGASVASSSVESADEAHLKLLIDQMPMVVWTTDKDLRITSCLGARLRGVKIRNEELLGKSVYEYLKCQDPHTTPVVQHYEALRGVSSQFEYKRNNRTFELHLEPLRSALGEVIGCIGAGLDITERKKNEEKVHYQATHDALTGLANYREFLDSLEREIRRGERSNRSFAVLLLDLDELKMINDRFGHLAGNRALKRLSEVMKEQCRSTDLAARYGGDEFAVLLVDGDPGMARQIAGRIEHALAARREEPRLSVSIGISIFPDDGRSVQDLLEAADRELYQRKRGTRGRVTPARAR
;
A
#
# COMPACT_ATOMS: atom_id res chain seq x y z
N MET A 1 -20.73 10.14 -16.43
CA MET A 1 -21.09 8.93 -15.70
C MET A 1 -21.13 7.77 -16.70
N PRO A 2 -20.37 6.70 -16.53
CA PRO A 2 -20.53 5.53 -17.39
C PRO A 2 -21.90 4.90 -17.07
N LEU A 3 -22.61 4.50 -18.11
CA LEU A 3 -23.89 3.79 -17.98
C LEU A 3 -23.66 2.47 -17.24
N PRO A 4 -24.57 2.06 -16.32
CA PRO A 4 -24.43 0.78 -15.63
C PRO A 4 -24.50 -0.36 -16.66
N VAL A 5 -23.48 -1.21 -16.66
CA VAL A 5 -23.46 -2.44 -17.47
C VAL A 5 -24.64 -3.28 -17.02
N ARG A 6 -25.56 -3.60 -17.95
CA ARG A 6 -26.69 -4.48 -17.63
C ARG A 6 -26.17 -5.85 -17.26
N THR A 7 -26.72 -6.46 -16.23
CA THR A 7 -26.33 -7.78 -15.70
C THR A 7 -26.32 -8.86 -16.81
N GLU A 8 -27.23 -8.75 -17.77
CA GLU A 8 -27.32 -9.63 -18.94
C GLU A 8 -26.08 -9.56 -19.84
N HIS A 9 -25.54 -8.35 -20.08
CA HIS A 9 -24.32 -8.20 -20.88
C HIS A 9 -23.07 -8.72 -20.14
N LEU A 10 -23.04 -8.57 -18.82
CA LEU A 10 -21.95 -9.10 -18.00
C LEU A 10 -21.97 -10.63 -17.99
N LEU A 11 -23.15 -11.24 -17.81
CA LEU A 11 -23.33 -12.70 -17.87
C LEU A 11 -22.97 -13.25 -19.24
N ALA A 12 -23.39 -12.59 -20.33
CA ALA A 12 -23.02 -12.99 -21.69
C ALA A 12 -21.51 -12.90 -21.93
N ALA A 13 -20.84 -11.87 -21.40
CA ALA A 13 -19.39 -11.72 -21.49
C ALA A 13 -18.65 -12.81 -20.70
N ILE A 14 -19.12 -13.15 -19.49
CA ILE A 14 -18.55 -14.24 -18.67
C ILE A 14 -18.70 -15.58 -19.39
N LEU A 15 -19.90 -15.88 -19.89
CA LEU A 15 -20.16 -17.13 -20.62
C LEU A 15 -19.34 -17.23 -21.92
N SER A 16 -19.07 -16.09 -22.56
CA SER A 16 -18.24 -16.05 -23.78
C SER A 16 -16.75 -16.19 -23.51
N SER A 17 -16.29 -15.82 -22.32
CA SER A 17 -14.87 -15.87 -21.92
C SER A 17 -14.46 -17.21 -21.29
N THR A 18 -15.41 -18.05 -20.86
CA THR A 18 -15.11 -19.38 -20.30
C THR A 18 -14.79 -20.37 -21.40
N GLU A 19 -13.73 -21.15 -21.21
CA GLU A 19 -13.40 -22.30 -22.08
C GLU A 19 -14.29 -23.50 -21.78
N ASP A 20 -14.87 -23.56 -20.59
CA ASP A 20 -15.78 -24.61 -20.15
C ASP A 20 -17.09 -24.60 -20.94
N ALA A 21 -17.62 -25.80 -21.17
CA ALA A 21 -18.93 -25.99 -21.73
C ALA A 21 -20.01 -25.67 -20.70
N VAL A 22 -20.71 -24.57 -20.86
CA VAL A 22 -21.86 -24.21 -20.02
C VAL A 22 -23.13 -24.35 -20.84
N LEU A 23 -24.05 -25.15 -20.37
CA LEU A 23 -25.36 -25.33 -20.99
C LEU A 23 -26.45 -25.42 -19.93
N SER A 24 -27.69 -25.15 -20.28
CA SER A 24 -28.84 -25.44 -19.40
C SER A 24 -29.88 -26.23 -20.10
N PHE A 25 -30.64 -27.01 -19.32
CA PHE A 25 -31.75 -27.81 -19.81
C PHE A 25 -32.91 -27.80 -18.81
N SER A 26 -34.13 -27.91 -19.32
CA SER A 26 -35.34 -28.05 -18.54
C SER A 26 -35.46 -29.45 -17.92
N LEU A 27 -36.40 -29.60 -16.97
CA LEU A 27 -36.61 -30.87 -16.26
C LEU A 27 -37.08 -32.04 -17.17
N ASP A 28 -37.58 -31.75 -18.37
CA ASP A 28 -37.89 -32.73 -19.40
C ASP A 28 -36.68 -33.09 -20.30
N GLY A 29 -35.51 -32.48 -20.02
CA GLY A 29 -34.25 -32.71 -20.74
C GLY A 29 -34.08 -31.89 -22.01
N THR A 30 -34.88 -30.88 -22.24
CA THR A 30 -34.75 -29.98 -23.40
C THR A 30 -33.66 -28.93 -23.15
N VAL A 31 -32.67 -28.86 -24.04
CA VAL A 31 -31.56 -27.89 -23.98
C VAL A 31 -32.10 -26.47 -24.22
N GLN A 32 -31.82 -25.56 -23.29
CA GLN A 32 -32.31 -24.16 -23.31
C GLN A 32 -31.22 -23.17 -23.67
N THR A 33 -30.01 -23.32 -23.12
CA THR A 33 -28.86 -22.42 -23.41
C THR A 33 -27.63 -23.24 -23.78
N TRP A 34 -26.75 -22.63 -24.56
CA TRP A 34 -25.58 -23.27 -25.12
C TRP A 34 -24.44 -22.28 -25.26
N SER A 35 -23.39 -22.41 -24.46
CA SER A 35 -22.25 -21.49 -24.51
C SER A 35 -21.31 -21.78 -25.68
N PRO A 36 -20.45 -20.82 -26.08
CA PRO A 36 -19.36 -21.05 -27.04
C PRO A 36 -18.42 -22.18 -26.61
N GLY A 37 -18.19 -22.36 -25.28
CA GLY A 37 -17.44 -23.49 -24.73
C GLY A 37 -18.12 -24.83 -25.01
N ALA A 38 -19.45 -24.91 -24.85
CA ALA A 38 -20.22 -26.09 -25.17
C ALA A 38 -20.16 -26.43 -26.70
N GLN A 39 -20.19 -25.41 -27.54
CA GLN A 39 -20.01 -25.58 -28.98
C GLN A 39 -18.63 -26.18 -29.31
N ARG A 40 -17.57 -25.68 -28.66
CA ARG A 40 -16.21 -26.22 -28.85
C ARG A 40 -16.08 -27.67 -28.37
N LEU A 41 -16.67 -27.95 -27.20
CA LEU A 41 -16.52 -29.29 -26.55
C LEU A 41 -17.33 -30.37 -27.27
N TYR A 42 -18.57 -30.07 -27.67
CA TYR A 42 -19.51 -31.05 -28.20
C TYR A 42 -19.68 -30.96 -29.73
N GLY A 43 -19.19 -29.90 -30.39
CA GLY A 43 -19.21 -29.72 -31.84
C GLY A 43 -20.54 -29.26 -32.42
N TYR A 44 -21.59 -29.04 -31.63
CA TYR A 44 -22.88 -28.55 -32.08
C TYR A 44 -22.92 -27.02 -31.99
N ALA A 45 -23.42 -26.36 -33.03
CA ALA A 45 -23.79 -24.93 -32.90
C ALA A 45 -25.05 -24.78 -32.02
N GLU A 46 -25.24 -23.63 -31.36
CA GLU A 46 -26.41 -23.37 -30.55
C GLU A 46 -27.71 -23.59 -31.32
N SER A 47 -27.78 -23.10 -32.57
CA SER A 47 -28.96 -23.25 -33.45
C SER A 47 -29.29 -24.71 -33.82
N GLU A 48 -28.37 -25.65 -33.62
CA GLU A 48 -28.55 -27.05 -33.92
C GLU A 48 -29.04 -27.88 -32.72
N ILE A 49 -28.75 -27.39 -31.49
CA ILE A 49 -28.95 -28.15 -30.27
C ILE A 49 -30.00 -27.51 -29.33
N ALA A 50 -30.17 -26.17 -29.39
CA ALA A 50 -31.23 -25.49 -28.60
C ALA A 50 -32.62 -26.04 -29.00
N GLY A 51 -33.43 -26.36 -27.99
CA GLY A 51 -34.72 -26.99 -28.13
C GLY A 51 -34.67 -28.49 -28.46
N GLN A 52 -33.48 -29.11 -28.55
CA GLN A 52 -33.32 -30.53 -28.71
C GLN A 52 -33.10 -31.23 -27.36
N ALA A 53 -33.32 -32.57 -27.34
CA ALA A 53 -33.12 -33.37 -26.14
C ALA A 53 -31.63 -33.49 -25.79
N LEU A 54 -31.27 -33.33 -24.54
CA LEU A 54 -29.93 -33.54 -23.97
C LEU A 54 -29.42 -35.00 -24.27
N ALA A 55 -30.35 -35.93 -24.42
CA ALA A 55 -30.07 -37.32 -24.80
C ALA A 55 -29.22 -37.46 -26.07
N ARG A 56 -29.14 -36.44 -26.94
CA ARG A 56 -28.24 -36.40 -28.11
C ARG A 56 -26.76 -36.40 -27.75
N LEU A 57 -26.45 -35.94 -26.54
CA LEU A 57 -25.08 -35.94 -26.01
C LEU A 57 -24.77 -37.19 -25.21
N LEU A 58 -25.73 -38.11 -25.01
CA LEU A 58 -25.55 -39.31 -24.24
C LEU A 58 -25.26 -40.52 -25.18
N PRO A 59 -24.36 -41.42 -24.81
CA PRO A 59 -24.21 -42.69 -25.53
C PRO A 59 -25.53 -43.45 -25.58
N THR A 60 -25.80 -44.13 -26.72
CA THR A 60 -27.03 -44.88 -26.89
C THR A 60 -27.13 -45.98 -25.80
N GLY A 61 -28.19 -45.90 -24.96
CA GLY A 61 -28.46 -46.84 -23.88
C GLY A 61 -28.29 -46.29 -22.46
N ASP A 62 -27.83 -45.04 -22.29
CA ASP A 62 -27.59 -44.47 -20.96
C ASP A 62 -28.71 -43.51 -20.49
N ALA A 63 -29.98 -43.95 -20.60
CA ALA A 63 -31.11 -43.22 -20.05
C ALA A 63 -31.05 -43.06 -18.52
N SER A 64 -30.27 -43.91 -17.83
CA SER A 64 -30.10 -43.87 -16.38
C SER A 64 -29.30 -42.64 -15.89
N ALA A 65 -28.40 -42.07 -16.71
CA ALA A 65 -27.61 -40.91 -16.36
C ALA A 65 -28.50 -39.66 -16.18
N PHE A 66 -29.44 -39.43 -17.11
CA PHE A 66 -30.39 -38.32 -17.01
C PHE A 66 -31.32 -38.43 -15.78
N GLU A 67 -31.84 -39.65 -15.51
CA GLU A 67 -32.64 -39.91 -14.29
C GLU A 67 -31.85 -39.71 -13.01
N GLY A 68 -30.54 -40.02 -13.03
CA GLY A 68 -29.63 -39.77 -11.90
C GLY A 68 -29.53 -38.29 -11.56
N ILE A 69 -29.34 -37.43 -12.57
CA ILE A 69 -29.26 -35.97 -12.42
C ILE A 69 -30.57 -35.43 -11.88
N LEU A 70 -31.72 -35.87 -12.41
CA LEU A 70 -33.03 -35.41 -11.92
C LEU A 70 -33.28 -35.84 -10.46
N ARG A 71 -32.90 -37.07 -10.08
CA ARG A 71 -33.00 -37.54 -8.69
C ARG A 71 -32.13 -36.72 -7.75
N ALA A 72 -30.92 -36.42 -8.14
CA ALA A 72 -30.04 -35.54 -7.37
C ALA A 72 -30.66 -34.14 -7.21
N ALA A 73 -31.28 -33.60 -8.29
CA ALA A 73 -31.99 -32.33 -8.25
C ALA A 73 -33.14 -32.31 -7.22
N ILE A 74 -33.96 -33.36 -7.21
CA ILE A 74 -35.12 -33.50 -6.31
C ILE A 74 -34.69 -33.73 -4.85
N SER A 75 -33.60 -34.47 -4.61
CA SER A 75 -33.08 -34.75 -3.26
C SER A 75 -32.33 -33.59 -2.60
N GLY A 76 -32.09 -32.50 -3.31
CA GLY A 76 -31.38 -31.32 -2.79
C GLY A 76 -29.86 -31.53 -2.66
N ASN A 77 -29.31 -32.60 -3.24
CA ASN A 77 -27.87 -32.95 -3.15
C ASN A 77 -27.07 -32.27 -4.26
N PHE A 78 -26.93 -30.94 -4.16
CA PHE A 78 -26.20 -30.10 -5.14
C PHE A 78 -25.11 -29.25 -4.48
N PRO A 79 -24.03 -28.92 -5.23
CA PRO A 79 -23.76 -29.32 -6.61
C PRO A 79 -23.45 -30.80 -6.73
N HIS A 80 -23.97 -31.43 -7.82
CA HIS A 80 -23.66 -32.82 -8.16
C HIS A 80 -22.49 -32.87 -9.14
N HIS A 81 -21.44 -33.57 -8.77
CA HIS A 81 -20.23 -33.73 -9.58
C HIS A 81 -20.16 -35.17 -10.06
N GLU A 82 -19.96 -35.34 -11.35
CA GLU A 82 -19.76 -36.67 -11.96
C GLU A 82 -18.75 -36.59 -13.10
N THR A 83 -18.17 -37.77 -13.43
CA THR A 83 -17.42 -37.92 -14.67
C THR A 83 -18.25 -38.85 -15.56
N SER A 84 -18.58 -38.38 -16.76
CA SER A 84 -19.51 -39.06 -17.65
C SER A 84 -18.96 -39.04 -19.08
N THR A 85 -19.31 -40.08 -19.84
CA THR A 85 -19.02 -40.12 -21.28
C THR A 85 -20.13 -39.36 -22.02
N ARG A 86 -19.74 -38.45 -22.90
CA ARG A 86 -20.63 -37.70 -23.78
C ARG A 86 -20.28 -37.97 -25.24
N LEU A 87 -21.24 -37.72 -26.12
CA LEU A 87 -21.06 -37.82 -27.56
C LEU A 87 -20.76 -36.45 -28.18
N HIS A 88 -19.70 -36.36 -28.94
CA HIS A 88 -19.44 -35.26 -29.85
C HIS A 88 -20.28 -35.39 -31.14
N LYS A 89 -20.50 -34.32 -31.86
CA LYS A 89 -21.30 -34.25 -33.10
C LYS A 89 -20.83 -35.25 -34.18
N ASP A 90 -19.53 -35.55 -34.24
CA ASP A 90 -18.95 -36.49 -35.19
C ASP A 90 -19.11 -37.95 -34.77
N GLY A 91 -19.78 -38.20 -33.63
CA GLY A 91 -20.01 -39.53 -33.07
C GLY A 91 -18.89 -40.05 -32.18
N SER A 92 -17.82 -39.32 -32.01
CA SER A 92 -16.76 -39.69 -31.06
C SER A 92 -17.23 -39.56 -29.62
N GLN A 93 -16.68 -40.39 -28.74
CA GLN A 93 -16.95 -40.32 -27.29
C GLN A 93 -15.89 -39.47 -26.61
N ILE A 94 -16.35 -38.55 -25.78
CA ILE A 94 -15.50 -37.70 -24.97
C ILE A 94 -15.80 -37.93 -23.48
N LEU A 95 -14.77 -38.01 -22.67
CA LEU A 95 -14.90 -38.14 -21.22
C LEU A 95 -14.93 -36.70 -20.63
N VAL A 96 -16.01 -36.36 -19.94
CA VAL A 96 -16.28 -35.02 -19.45
C VAL A 96 -16.50 -35.07 -17.94
N ARG A 97 -15.87 -34.17 -17.23
CA ARG A 97 -16.20 -33.86 -15.82
C ARG A 97 -17.35 -32.88 -15.81
N LEU A 98 -18.43 -33.22 -15.15
CA LEU A 98 -19.67 -32.47 -15.13
C LEU A 98 -19.97 -31.98 -13.75
N THR A 99 -20.49 -30.75 -13.68
CA THR A 99 -21.06 -30.16 -12.47
C THR A 99 -22.46 -29.66 -12.80
N HIS A 100 -23.45 -30.18 -12.09
CA HIS A 100 -24.84 -29.79 -12.26
C HIS A 100 -25.27 -28.85 -11.13
N THR A 101 -26.01 -27.79 -11.47
CA THR A 101 -26.53 -26.79 -10.53
C THR A 101 -27.99 -26.46 -10.87
N PRO A 102 -28.92 -26.56 -9.92
CA PRO A 102 -30.32 -26.26 -10.19
C PRO A 102 -30.57 -24.75 -10.27
N VAL A 103 -31.38 -24.35 -11.24
CA VAL A 103 -31.95 -23.00 -11.33
C VAL A 103 -33.33 -23.03 -10.68
N ARG A 104 -33.60 -22.09 -9.78
CA ARG A 104 -34.87 -22.02 -9.04
C ARG A 104 -35.63 -20.75 -9.41
N ASP A 105 -36.97 -20.85 -9.39
CA ASP A 105 -37.85 -19.69 -9.50
C ASP A 105 -37.93 -18.90 -8.17
N ASP A 106 -38.67 -17.80 -8.16
CA ASP A 106 -38.89 -16.97 -6.97
C ASP A 106 -39.63 -17.69 -5.82
N HIS A 107 -40.23 -18.86 -6.10
CA HIS A 107 -40.91 -19.71 -5.14
C HIS A 107 -40.05 -20.88 -4.65
N GLY A 108 -38.79 -20.98 -5.14
CA GLY A 108 -37.86 -22.03 -4.76
C GLY A 108 -38.00 -23.32 -5.57
N HIS A 109 -38.93 -23.41 -6.53
CA HIS A 109 -39.07 -24.59 -7.39
C HIS A 109 -37.94 -24.66 -8.43
N ILE A 110 -37.43 -25.85 -8.65
CA ILE A 110 -36.42 -26.07 -9.69
C ILE A 110 -37.09 -25.98 -11.06
N ILE A 111 -36.62 -25.08 -11.93
CA ILE A 111 -37.14 -24.83 -13.27
C ILE A 111 -36.21 -25.28 -14.39
N ALA A 112 -34.91 -25.38 -14.09
CA ALA A 112 -33.89 -25.82 -15.02
C ALA A 112 -32.66 -26.33 -14.28
N ILE A 113 -31.75 -26.99 -14.98
CA ILE A 113 -30.43 -27.41 -14.49
C ILE A 113 -29.37 -26.79 -15.40
N VAL A 114 -28.36 -26.17 -14.82
CA VAL A 114 -27.13 -25.76 -15.50
C VAL A 114 -26.11 -26.87 -15.38
N GLU A 115 -25.59 -27.32 -16.50
CA GLU A 115 -24.45 -28.22 -16.59
C GLU A 115 -23.20 -27.42 -16.99
N ASN A 116 -22.14 -27.55 -16.19
CA ASN A 116 -20.81 -27.10 -16.52
C ASN A 116 -19.94 -28.33 -16.81
N GLY A 117 -19.39 -28.41 -18.01
CA GLY A 117 -18.61 -29.55 -18.51
C GLY A 117 -17.20 -29.17 -18.93
N ALA A 118 -16.21 -29.91 -18.43
CA ALA A 118 -14.82 -29.81 -18.86
C ALA A 118 -14.32 -31.18 -19.39
N SER A 119 -13.60 -31.15 -20.52
CA SER A 119 -12.98 -32.39 -21.05
C SER A 119 -11.92 -32.92 -20.07
N VAL A 120 -11.97 -34.20 -19.77
CA VAL A 120 -10.92 -34.84 -18.93
C VAL A 120 -9.56 -34.86 -19.68
N ALA A 121 -9.57 -34.82 -21.01
CA ALA A 121 -8.37 -34.66 -21.82
C ALA A 121 -7.76 -33.26 -21.75
N SER A 122 -8.55 -32.21 -21.36
CA SER A 122 -8.08 -30.86 -21.15
C SER A 122 -7.53 -30.60 -19.72
N SER A 123 -7.52 -31.60 -18.86
CA SER A 123 -6.89 -31.48 -17.52
C SER A 123 -5.39 -31.15 -17.58
N SER A 124 -4.74 -31.36 -18.74
CA SER A 124 -3.39 -30.88 -19.02
C SER A 124 -3.34 -29.37 -19.31
N VAL A 125 -4.44 -28.76 -19.77
CA VAL A 125 -4.54 -27.30 -20.04
C VAL A 125 -4.90 -26.58 -18.76
N GLU A 126 -5.87 -27.07 -17.96
CA GLU A 126 -6.15 -26.54 -16.62
C GLU A 126 -4.89 -26.56 -15.74
N SER A 127 -4.10 -27.65 -15.82
CA SER A 127 -2.79 -27.74 -15.16
C SER A 127 -1.79 -26.71 -15.70
N ALA A 128 -1.86 -26.33 -17.00
CA ALA A 128 -0.99 -25.33 -17.59
C ALA A 128 -1.43 -23.91 -17.18
N ASP A 129 -2.73 -23.63 -17.15
CA ASP A 129 -3.27 -22.34 -16.72
C ASP A 129 -3.13 -22.15 -15.21
N GLU A 130 -3.35 -23.18 -14.41
CA GLU A 130 -3.07 -23.19 -12.98
C GLU A 130 -1.58 -23.01 -12.70
N ALA A 131 -0.71 -23.68 -13.45
CA ALA A 131 0.74 -23.51 -13.38
C ALA A 131 1.15 -22.09 -13.83
N HIS A 132 0.50 -21.54 -14.85
CA HIS A 132 0.76 -20.20 -15.34
C HIS A 132 0.31 -19.12 -14.33
N LEU A 133 -0.89 -19.24 -13.77
CA LEU A 133 -1.39 -18.39 -12.69
C LEU A 133 -0.47 -18.45 -11.47
N LYS A 134 -0.03 -19.64 -11.09
CA LYS A 134 0.92 -19.83 -9.99
C LYS A 134 2.25 -19.17 -10.29
N LEU A 135 2.78 -19.28 -11.52
CA LEU A 135 4.00 -18.58 -11.94
C LEU A 135 3.83 -17.05 -11.89
N LEU A 136 2.68 -16.52 -12.33
CA LEU A 136 2.40 -15.09 -12.26
C LEU A 136 2.36 -14.60 -10.81
N ILE A 137 1.64 -15.31 -9.94
CA ILE A 137 1.55 -14.98 -8.52
C ILE A 137 2.92 -15.11 -7.84
N ASP A 138 3.71 -16.13 -8.18
CA ASP A 138 5.06 -16.34 -7.65
C ASP A 138 6.07 -15.25 -8.08
N GLN A 139 5.82 -14.57 -9.19
CA GLN A 139 6.64 -13.44 -9.65
C GLN A 139 6.21 -12.09 -9.08
N MET A 140 4.99 -11.98 -8.57
CA MET A 140 4.49 -10.77 -7.94
C MET A 140 5.06 -10.63 -6.51
N PRO A 141 5.38 -9.41 -6.06
CA PRO A 141 5.83 -9.16 -4.68
C PRO A 141 4.66 -9.19 -3.69
N MET A 142 3.79 -10.18 -3.83
CA MET A 142 2.57 -10.33 -3.03
C MET A 142 2.41 -11.77 -2.53
N VAL A 143 1.63 -11.92 -1.49
CA VAL A 143 1.13 -13.19 -0.98
C VAL A 143 -0.39 -13.17 -0.99
N VAL A 144 -0.99 -14.27 -1.42
CA VAL A 144 -2.45 -14.48 -1.35
C VAL A 144 -2.71 -15.70 -0.49
N TRP A 145 -3.64 -15.61 0.43
CA TRP A 145 -4.03 -16.73 1.28
C TRP A 145 -5.54 -16.81 1.44
N THR A 146 -6.01 -18.00 1.78
CA THR A 146 -7.39 -18.20 2.21
C THR A 146 -7.42 -18.84 3.59
N THR A 147 -8.50 -18.59 4.33
CA THR A 147 -8.77 -19.25 5.61
C THR A 147 -10.17 -19.83 5.62
N ASP A 148 -10.39 -20.79 6.51
CA ASP A 148 -11.72 -21.24 6.91
C ASP A 148 -12.36 -20.29 7.95
N LYS A 149 -13.53 -20.68 8.49
CA LYS A 149 -14.26 -19.95 9.53
C LYS A 149 -13.53 -19.92 10.89
N ASP A 150 -12.63 -20.88 11.13
CA ASP A 150 -11.80 -20.95 12.33
C ASP A 150 -10.47 -20.21 12.16
N LEU A 151 -10.34 -19.42 11.09
CA LEU A 151 -9.14 -18.68 10.69
C LEU A 151 -7.92 -19.60 10.49
N ARG A 152 -8.12 -20.85 10.07
CA ARG A 152 -7.03 -21.74 9.65
C ARG A 152 -6.72 -21.50 8.18
N ILE A 153 -5.46 -21.38 7.87
CA ILE A 153 -4.95 -21.14 6.50
C ILE A 153 -5.23 -22.38 5.66
N THR A 154 -6.09 -22.25 4.65
CA THR A 154 -6.49 -23.30 3.72
C THR A 154 -5.68 -23.28 2.43
N SER A 155 -5.19 -22.11 2.00
CA SER A 155 -4.25 -21.98 0.91
C SER A 155 -3.32 -20.79 1.13
N CYS A 156 -2.13 -20.84 0.50
CA CYS A 156 -1.20 -19.72 0.47
C CYS A 156 -0.38 -19.79 -0.81
N LEU A 157 -0.36 -18.71 -1.59
CA LEU A 157 0.32 -18.59 -2.87
C LEU A 157 1.19 -17.32 -2.88
N GLY A 158 2.19 -17.26 -3.78
CA GLY A 158 3.03 -16.06 -3.93
C GLY A 158 4.09 -15.92 -2.84
N ALA A 159 4.58 -17.00 -2.26
CA ALA A 159 5.47 -17.06 -1.10
C ALA A 159 6.87 -16.45 -1.29
N ARG A 160 7.19 -15.87 -2.43
CA ARG A 160 8.48 -15.19 -2.68
C ARG A 160 8.44 -13.70 -2.31
N LEU A 161 7.89 -13.35 -1.17
CA LEU A 161 8.21 -12.06 -0.57
C LEU A 161 9.73 -12.04 -0.33
N ARG A 162 10.45 -11.13 -1.00
CA ARG A 162 11.91 -11.03 -0.92
C ARG A 162 12.36 -11.11 0.54
N GLY A 163 13.03 -12.21 0.94
CA GLY A 163 13.57 -12.40 2.27
C GLY A 163 12.63 -13.02 3.33
N VAL A 164 11.39 -13.38 2.99
CA VAL A 164 10.54 -14.21 3.85
C VAL A 164 10.36 -15.54 3.11
N LYS A 165 11.13 -16.56 3.49
CA LYS A 165 10.94 -17.93 3.01
C LYS A 165 9.72 -18.52 3.72
N ILE A 166 8.53 -18.24 3.21
CA ILE A 166 7.31 -18.90 3.66
C ILE A 166 7.18 -20.17 2.80
N ARG A 167 7.32 -21.34 3.42
CA ARG A 167 6.98 -22.60 2.77
C ARG A 167 5.48 -22.80 2.94
N ASN A 168 4.74 -22.91 1.84
CA ASN A 168 3.29 -23.12 1.86
C ASN A 168 2.90 -24.29 2.78
N GLU A 169 3.67 -25.38 2.74
CA GLU A 169 3.49 -26.59 3.54
C GLU A 169 3.57 -26.35 5.06
N GLU A 170 4.31 -25.31 5.48
CA GLU A 170 4.46 -24.96 6.89
C GLU A 170 3.30 -24.10 7.41
N LEU A 171 2.49 -23.53 6.52
CA LEU A 171 1.38 -22.63 6.87
C LEU A 171 0.02 -23.30 6.82
N LEU A 172 -0.17 -24.27 5.94
CA LEU A 172 -1.45 -24.96 5.76
C LEU A 172 -1.91 -25.57 7.08
N GLY A 173 -3.16 -25.35 7.43
CA GLY A 173 -3.80 -25.81 8.67
C GLY A 173 -3.46 -25.02 9.94
N LYS A 174 -2.43 -24.15 9.91
CA LYS A 174 -2.16 -23.24 11.05
C LYS A 174 -3.20 -22.14 11.11
N SER A 175 -3.55 -21.73 12.30
CA SER A 175 -4.40 -20.56 12.48
C SER A 175 -3.62 -19.26 12.22
N VAL A 176 -4.33 -18.19 11.89
CA VAL A 176 -3.76 -16.84 11.75
C VAL A 176 -3.03 -16.43 13.05
N TYR A 177 -3.53 -16.83 14.22
CA TYR A 177 -2.89 -16.60 15.52
C TYR A 177 -1.51 -17.27 15.63
N GLU A 178 -1.44 -18.55 15.23
CA GLU A 178 -0.17 -19.31 15.23
C GLU A 178 0.85 -18.72 14.27
N TYR A 179 0.39 -18.29 13.09
CA TYR A 179 1.24 -17.63 12.09
C TYR A 179 1.76 -16.28 12.60
N LEU A 180 0.90 -15.45 13.18
CA LEU A 180 1.28 -14.15 13.71
C LEU A 180 2.08 -14.25 15.01
N LYS A 181 2.11 -15.43 15.65
CA LYS A 181 2.65 -15.66 17.01
C LYS A 181 2.02 -14.68 18.02
N CYS A 182 0.73 -14.46 17.90
CA CYS A 182 -0.06 -13.52 18.69
C CYS A 182 -1.23 -14.26 19.32
N GLN A 183 -1.50 -14.02 20.60
CA GLN A 183 -2.66 -14.55 21.30
C GLN A 183 -3.74 -13.49 21.54
N ASP A 184 -3.45 -12.23 21.21
CA ASP A 184 -4.38 -11.12 21.39
C ASP A 184 -5.35 -11.02 20.21
N PRO A 185 -6.67 -11.26 20.43
CA PRO A 185 -7.68 -11.17 19.41
C PRO A 185 -7.91 -9.73 18.90
N HIS A 186 -7.42 -8.71 19.63
CA HIS A 186 -7.53 -7.31 19.25
C HIS A 186 -6.38 -6.83 18.35
N THR A 187 -5.43 -7.68 18.02
CA THR A 187 -4.37 -7.35 17.04
C THR A 187 -5.00 -7.08 15.67
N THR A 188 -4.64 -5.95 15.06
CA THR A 188 -5.25 -5.46 13.81
C THR A 188 -5.45 -6.53 12.73
N PRO A 189 -4.46 -7.37 12.35
CA PRO A 189 -4.69 -8.39 11.33
C PRO A 189 -5.76 -9.41 11.74
N VAL A 190 -5.84 -9.79 13.01
CA VAL A 190 -6.82 -10.76 13.51
C VAL A 190 -8.23 -10.18 13.50
N VAL A 191 -8.39 -8.95 14.02
CA VAL A 191 -9.68 -8.23 14.01
C VAL A 191 -10.22 -8.14 12.58
N GLN A 192 -9.39 -7.81 11.62
CA GLN A 192 -9.80 -7.65 10.24
C GLN A 192 -10.22 -8.98 9.59
N HIS A 193 -9.63 -10.11 9.98
CA HIS A 193 -10.10 -11.43 9.54
C HIS A 193 -11.50 -11.73 10.12
N TYR A 194 -11.77 -11.37 11.38
CA TYR A 194 -13.12 -11.52 11.94
C TYR A 194 -14.15 -10.61 11.26
N GLU A 195 -13.78 -9.38 10.90
CA GLU A 195 -14.65 -8.50 10.11
C GLU A 195 -14.96 -9.10 8.73
N ALA A 196 -13.96 -9.71 8.08
CA ALA A 196 -14.18 -10.41 6.81
C ALA A 196 -15.13 -11.61 6.99
N LEU A 197 -15.04 -12.39 8.08
CA LEU A 197 -16.01 -13.44 8.38
C LEU A 197 -17.44 -12.92 8.61
N ARG A 198 -17.57 -11.65 9.02
CA ARG A 198 -18.88 -10.96 9.15
C ARG A 198 -19.36 -10.35 7.83
N GLY A 199 -18.59 -10.52 6.76
CA GLY A 199 -18.93 -10.02 5.42
C GLY A 199 -18.41 -8.62 5.11
N VAL A 200 -17.51 -8.06 5.93
CA VAL A 200 -16.95 -6.71 5.77
C VAL A 200 -15.55 -6.80 5.19
N SER A 201 -15.34 -6.17 4.04
CA SER A 201 -14.02 -6.03 3.41
C SER A 201 -13.17 -4.98 4.12
N SER A 202 -11.85 -5.18 4.15
CA SER A 202 -10.93 -4.22 4.76
C SER A 202 -9.60 -4.11 4.02
N GLN A 203 -9.02 -2.91 4.09
CA GLN A 203 -7.67 -2.61 3.60
C GLN A 203 -6.92 -1.85 4.69
N PHE A 204 -5.69 -2.29 5.01
CA PHE A 204 -4.90 -1.68 6.06
C PHE A 204 -3.41 -1.95 5.87
N GLU A 205 -2.57 -1.10 6.49
CA GLU A 205 -1.13 -1.33 6.55
C GLU A 205 -0.74 -2.10 7.81
N TYR A 206 0.16 -3.05 7.65
CA TYR A 206 0.69 -3.87 8.74
C TYR A 206 2.21 -3.91 8.71
N LYS A 207 2.84 -3.60 9.85
CA LYS A 207 4.30 -3.65 10.00
C LYS A 207 4.73 -4.92 10.71
N ARG A 208 5.66 -5.67 10.11
CA ARG A 208 6.26 -6.87 10.70
C ARG A 208 7.71 -7.03 10.23
N ASN A 209 8.63 -7.37 11.16
CA ASN A 209 10.04 -7.62 10.87
C ASN A 209 10.70 -6.52 10.00
N ASN A 210 10.49 -5.26 10.37
CA ASN A 210 10.99 -4.08 9.64
C ASN A 210 10.52 -3.95 8.18
N ARG A 211 9.36 -4.55 7.86
CA ARG A 211 8.68 -4.45 6.58
C ARG A 211 7.28 -3.91 6.78
N THR A 212 6.78 -3.22 5.76
CA THR A 212 5.42 -2.72 5.71
C THR A 212 4.67 -3.44 4.60
N PHE A 213 3.55 -4.02 4.96
CA PHE A 213 2.65 -4.71 4.05
C PHE A 213 1.34 -3.94 3.94
N GLU A 214 0.81 -3.84 2.75
CA GLU A 214 -0.56 -3.44 2.50
C GLU A 214 -1.38 -4.70 2.37
N LEU A 215 -2.34 -4.88 3.28
CA LEU A 215 -3.18 -6.06 3.37
C LEU A 215 -4.60 -5.73 2.94
N HIS A 216 -5.16 -6.60 2.09
CA HIS A 216 -6.56 -6.58 1.69
C HIS A 216 -7.19 -7.87 2.16
N LEU A 217 -8.32 -7.77 2.84
CA LEU A 217 -9.09 -8.91 3.32
C LEU A 217 -10.53 -8.81 2.83
N GLU A 218 -10.99 -9.90 2.24
CA GLU A 218 -12.33 -10.04 1.68
C GLU A 218 -13.00 -11.29 2.25
N PRO A 219 -14.34 -11.28 2.41
CA PRO A 219 -15.08 -12.50 2.73
C PRO A 219 -14.98 -13.51 1.59
N LEU A 220 -14.52 -14.72 1.90
CA LEU A 220 -14.57 -15.84 0.96
C LEU A 220 -15.98 -16.44 1.00
N ARG A 221 -16.68 -16.40 -0.14
CA ARG A 221 -18.07 -16.86 -0.24
C ARG A 221 -18.18 -18.14 -1.04
N SER A 222 -19.10 -19.00 -0.62
CA SER A 222 -19.53 -20.16 -1.41
C SER A 222 -20.34 -19.73 -2.64
N ALA A 223 -20.61 -20.68 -3.54
CA ALA A 223 -21.51 -20.45 -4.66
C ALA A 223 -22.95 -20.03 -4.25
N LEU A 224 -23.34 -20.30 -3.01
CA LEU A 224 -24.63 -19.91 -2.43
C LEU A 224 -24.56 -18.53 -1.72
N GLY A 225 -23.41 -17.83 -1.80
CA GLY A 225 -23.22 -16.51 -1.19
C GLY A 225 -22.88 -16.53 0.30
N GLU A 226 -22.85 -17.70 0.95
CA GLU A 226 -22.48 -17.82 2.35
C GLU A 226 -21.00 -17.58 2.57
N VAL A 227 -20.64 -16.87 3.64
CA VAL A 227 -19.25 -16.69 4.02
C VAL A 227 -18.70 -17.99 4.58
N ILE A 228 -17.71 -18.57 3.90
CA ILE A 228 -17.05 -19.84 4.25
C ILE A 228 -15.65 -19.65 4.82
N GLY A 229 -15.11 -18.43 4.79
CA GLY A 229 -13.79 -18.09 5.25
C GLY A 229 -13.42 -16.67 4.85
N CYS A 230 -12.12 -16.41 4.77
CA CYS A 230 -11.56 -15.15 4.28
C CYS A 230 -10.58 -15.41 3.11
N ILE A 231 -10.50 -14.46 2.19
CA ILE A 231 -9.40 -14.35 1.25
C ILE A 231 -8.60 -13.11 1.58
N GLY A 232 -7.28 -13.23 1.67
CA GLY A 232 -6.38 -12.15 1.94
C GLY A 232 -5.33 -12.00 0.84
N ALA A 233 -4.96 -10.76 0.55
CA ALA A 233 -3.82 -10.43 -0.28
C ALA A 233 -2.90 -9.45 0.46
N GLY A 234 -1.59 -9.72 0.44
CA GLY A 234 -0.59 -8.88 1.08
C GLY A 234 0.49 -8.46 0.09
N LEU A 235 0.67 -7.15 -0.09
CA LEU A 235 1.70 -6.56 -0.93
C LEU A 235 2.80 -5.98 -0.04
N ASP A 236 4.07 -6.32 -0.30
CA ASP A 236 5.20 -5.67 0.35
C ASP A 236 5.42 -4.28 -0.24
N ILE A 237 5.06 -3.25 0.54
CA ILE A 237 5.20 -1.84 0.18
C ILE A 237 6.41 -1.17 0.84
N THR A 238 7.34 -1.95 1.42
CA THR A 238 8.47 -1.43 2.18
C THR A 238 9.32 -0.46 1.37
N GLU A 239 9.69 -0.83 0.14
CA GLU A 239 10.50 0.04 -0.72
C GLU A 239 9.72 1.28 -1.18
N ARG A 240 8.41 1.13 -1.44
CA ARG A 240 7.55 2.30 -1.76
C ARG A 240 7.54 3.28 -0.59
N LYS A 241 7.29 2.81 0.63
CA LYS A 241 7.28 3.65 1.84
C LYS A 241 8.63 4.32 2.11
N LYS A 242 9.74 3.59 1.99
CA LYS A 242 11.09 4.17 2.12
C LYS A 242 11.37 5.24 1.07
N ASN A 243 10.91 5.03 -0.16
CA ASN A 243 11.05 6.02 -1.22
C ASN A 243 10.18 7.25 -0.95
N GLU A 244 8.93 7.07 -0.51
CA GLU A 244 8.04 8.16 -0.11
C GLU A 244 8.66 8.97 1.05
N GLU A 245 9.15 8.30 2.10
CA GLU A 245 9.86 8.94 3.22
C GLU A 245 11.12 9.68 2.74
N LYS A 246 11.90 9.07 1.85
CA LYS A 246 13.10 9.70 1.27
C LYS A 246 12.76 10.94 0.45
N VAL A 247 11.73 10.86 -0.40
CA VAL A 247 11.26 12.01 -1.20
C VAL A 247 10.75 13.11 -0.27
N HIS A 248 9.96 12.75 0.73
CA HIS A 248 9.49 13.71 1.72
C HIS A 248 10.65 14.36 2.49
N TYR A 249 11.63 13.56 2.93
CA TYR A 249 12.82 14.07 3.59
C TYR A 249 13.61 15.02 2.70
N GLN A 250 13.81 14.69 1.42
CA GLN A 250 14.49 15.58 0.45
C GLN A 250 13.69 16.86 0.16
N ALA A 251 12.37 16.80 0.19
CA ALA A 251 11.52 17.96 0.00
C ALA A 251 11.53 18.93 1.20
N THR A 252 11.85 18.43 2.41
CA THR A 252 11.78 19.19 3.66
C THR A 252 13.14 19.50 4.30
N HIS A 253 14.23 18.82 3.86
CA HIS A 253 15.55 18.97 4.48
C HIS A 253 16.63 19.37 3.47
N ASP A 254 17.65 20.09 3.94
CA ASP A 254 18.87 20.41 3.19
C ASP A 254 19.78 19.19 3.11
N ALA A 255 20.17 18.82 1.89
CA ALA A 255 20.96 17.61 1.64
C ALA A 255 22.38 17.62 2.23
N LEU A 256 22.98 18.81 2.45
CA LEU A 256 24.31 18.93 3.00
C LEU A 256 24.33 18.82 4.53
N THR A 257 23.41 19.50 5.17
CA THR A 257 23.40 19.70 6.65
C THR A 257 22.42 18.79 7.37
N GLY A 258 21.40 18.28 6.65
CA GLY A 258 20.31 17.51 7.24
C GLY A 258 19.47 18.30 8.23
N LEU A 259 19.47 19.61 8.15
CA LEU A 259 18.50 20.52 8.79
C LEU A 259 17.27 20.67 7.91
N ALA A 260 16.20 21.26 8.45
CA ALA A 260 15.09 21.70 7.62
C ALA A 260 15.60 22.64 6.50
N ASN A 261 14.98 22.57 5.34
CA ASN A 261 15.31 23.50 4.26
C ASN A 261 14.50 24.81 4.41
N TYR A 262 14.80 25.78 3.56
CA TYR A 262 14.13 27.08 3.51
C TYR A 262 12.60 26.95 3.45
N ARG A 263 12.09 26.05 2.62
CA ARG A 263 10.64 25.87 2.44
C ARG A 263 9.97 25.37 3.73
N GLU A 264 10.51 24.31 4.33
CA GLU A 264 9.98 23.74 5.57
C GLU A 264 10.04 24.77 6.73
N PHE A 265 11.09 25.61 6.74
CA PHE A 265 11.20 26.69 7.71
C PHE A 265 10.07 27.71 7.55
N LEU A 266 9.81 28.20 6.33
CA LEU A 266 8.72 29.15 6.08
C LEU A 266 7.35 28.58 6.42
N ASP A 267 7.08 27.34 5.98
CA ASP A 267 5.82 26.65 6.26
C ASP A 267 5.61 26.47 7.79
N SER A 268 6.69 26.21 8.53
CA SER A 268 6.66 26.08 10.00
C SER A 268 6.45 27.42 10.68
N LEU A 269 7.12 28.46 10.20
CA LEU A 269 6.97 29.83 10.73
C LEU A 269 5.53 30.32 10.55
N GLU A 270 4.93 30.12 9.39
CA GLU A 270 3.53 30.44 9.17
C GLU A 270 2.57 29.68 10.10
N ARG A 271 2.85 28.39 10.33
CA ARG A 271 2.06 27.57 11.28
C ARG A 271 2.15 28.14 12.69
N GLU A 272 3.37 28.55 13.10
CA GLU A 272 3.59 29.06 14.45
C GLU A 272 3.00 30.46 14.64
N ILE A 273 3.01 31.33 13.63
CA ILE A 273 2.28 32.61 13.65
C ILE A 273 0.79 32.38 13.92
N ARG A 274 0.15 31.51 13.11
CA ARG A 274 -1.26 31.18 13.31
C ARG A 274 -1.56 30.57 14.69
N ARG A 275 -0.61 29.80 15.23
CA ARG A 275 -0.72 29.24 16.58
C ARG A 275 -0.57 30.31 17.67
N GLY A 276 0.45 31.16 17.54
CA GLY A 276 0.71 32.27 18.47
C GLY A 276 -0.46 33.24 18.56
N GLU A 277 -1.07 33.60 17.43
CA GLU A 277 -2.27 34.45 17.40
C GLU A 277 -3.46 33.87 18.18
N ARG A 278 -3.69 32.52 18.04
CA ARG A 278 -4.80 31.86 18.74
C ARG A 278 -4.55 31.65 20.23
N SER A 279 -3.31 31.39 20.62
CA SER A 279 -2.95 31.04 22.01
C SER A 279 -2.37 32.20 22.81
N ASN A 280 -2.16 33.35 22.18
CA ASN A 280 -1.48 34.53 22.74
C ASN A 280 -0.10 34.18 23.33
N ARG A 281 0.66 33.31 22.63
CA ARG A 281 2.01 32.88 23.01
C ARG A 281 3.05 33.53 22.13
N SER A 282 4.19 33.89 22.74
CA SER A 282 5.37 34.37 22.01
C SER A 282 6.21 33.23 21.50
N PHE A 283 6.92 33.46 20.43
CA PHE A 283 7.97 32.61 19.89
C PHE A 283 9.08 33.49 19.32
N ALA A 284 10.26 32.90 19.06
CA ALA A 284 11.38 33.66 18.52
C ALA A 284 11.88 33.08 17.22
N VAL A 285 12.35 33.96 16.35
CA VAL A 285 13.10 33.61 15.13
C VAL A 285 14.53 34.12 15.27
N LEU A 286 15.49 33.21 15.01
CA LEU A 286 16.89 33.55 14.91
C LEU A 286 17.31 33.36 13.45
N LEU A 287 17.93 34.40 12.87
CA LEU A 287 18.68 34.28 11.63
C LEU A 287 20.18 34.25 11.93
N LEU A 288 20.87 33.32 11.36
CA LEU A 288 22.28 33.08 11.60
C LEU A 288 23.04 33.09 10.27
N ASP A 289 24.24 33.63 10.30
CA ASP A 289 25.14 33.65 9.12
C ASP A 289 26.54 33.20 9.55
N LEU A 290 27.06 32.17 8.87
CA LEU A 290 28.39 31.64 9.12
C LEU A 290 29.43 32.63 8.61
N ASP A 291 30.16 33.26 9.52
CA ASP A 291 31.11 34.30 9.17
C ASP A 291 32.25 33.75 8.29
N GLU A 292 32.63 34.53 7.29
CA GLU A 292 33.80 34.32 6.45
C GLU A 292 33.84 33.00 5.65
N LEU A 293 32.68 32.38 5.35
CA LEU A 293 32.60 31.12 4.61
C LEU A 293 33.33 31.25 3.24
N LYS A 294 33.23 32.39 2.58
CA LYS A 294 33.93 32.63 1.32
C LYS A 294 35.44 32.53 1.51
N MET A 295 36.03 33.16 2.55
CA MET A 295 37.45 33.07 2.86
C MET A 295 37.89 31.62 3.17
N ILE A 296 37.06 30.87 3.87
CA ILE A 296 37.29 29.43 4.13
C ILE A 296 37.36 28.68 2.81
N ASN A 297 36.40 28.91 1.91
CA ASN A 297 36.36 28.27 0.59
C ASN A 297 37.61 28.63 -0.26
N ASP A 298 37.94 29.90 -0.29
CA ASP A 298 39.09 30.41 -1.12
C ASP A 298 40.42 29.88 -0.59
N ARG A 299 40.57 29.70 0.73
CA ARG A 299 41.82 29.26 1.37
C ARG A 299 41.95 27.73 1.47
N PHE A 300 40.87 27.02 1.76
CA PHE A 300 40.88 25.59 2.13
C PHE A 300 40.03 24.72 1.18
N GLY A 301 39.42 25.34 0.16
CA GLY A 301 38.58 24.67 -0.82
C GLY A 301 37.14 24.43 -0.35
N HIS A 302 36.25 24.21 -1.31
CA HIS A 302 34.81 24.02 -1.06
C HIS A 302 34.47 22.85 -0.10
N LEU A 303 35.30 21.82 -0.05
CA LEU A 303 35.12 20.73 0.89
C LEU A 303 35.27 21.17 2.36
N ALA A 304 36.16 22.15 2.61
CA ALA A 304 36.32 22.73 3.94
C ALA A 304 35.12 23.60 4.31
N GLY A 305 34.60 24.40 3.36
CA GLY A 305 33.35 25.13 3.58
C GLY A 305 32.17 24.23 3.85
N ASN A 306 32.02 23.13 3.12
CA ASN A 306 30.98 22.15 3.39
C ASN A 306 31.10 21.53 4.80
N ARG A 307 32.32 21.25 5.27
CA ARG A 307 32.55 20.82 6.67
C ARG A 307 32.18 21.89 7.67
N ALA A 308 32.51 23.15 7.40
CA ALA A 308 32.13 24.29 8.25
C ALA A 308 30.60 24.41 8.41
N LEU A 309 29.85 24.31 7.31
CA LEU A 309 28.38 24.32 7.33
C LEU A 309 27.81 23.14 8.13
N LYS A 310 28.39 21.94 7.97
CA LYS A 310 27.96 20.77 8.78
C LYS A 310 28.26 20.95 10.25
N ARG A 311 29.41 21.50 10.63
CA ARG A 311 29.76 21.77 12.03
C ARG A 311 28.78 22.75 12.69
N LEU A 312 28.41 23.83 11.99
CA LEU A 312 27.39 24.76 12.51
C LEU A 312 26.06 24.06 12.65
N SER A 313 25.64 23.24 11.68
CA SER A 313 24.38 22.50 11.77
C SER A 313 24.33 21.51 12.94
N GLU A 314 25.44 20.84 13.25
CA GLU A 314 25.57 19.94 14.41
C GLU A 314 25.41 20.73 15.73
N VAL A 315 26.11 21.86 15.85
CA VAL A 315 25.97 22.74 17.02
C VAL A 315 24.55 23.22 17.19
N MET A 316 23.88 23.63 16.11
CA MET A 316 22.48 24.03 16.18
C MET A 316 21.57 22.91 16.67
N LYS A 317 21.73 21.69 16.14
CA LYS A 317 20.96 20.50 16.59
C LYS A 317 21.18 20.19 18.08
N GLU A 318 22.41 20.34 18.58
CA GLU A 318 22.76 20.08 19.98
C GLU A 318 22.17 21.14 20.93
N GLN A 319 22.00 22.38 20.46
CA GLN A 319 21.54 23.50 21.28
C GLN A 319 20.03 23.75 21.21
N CYS A 320 19.35 23.24 20.18
CA CYS A 320 17.90 23.33 20.01
C CYS A 320 17.19 22.13 20.65
N ARG A 321 15.98 22.35 21.15
CA ARG A 321 15.10 21.28 21.68
C ARG A 321 14.42 20.55 20.51
N SER A 322 13.82 19.43 20.80
CA SER A 322 13.03 18.67 19.78
C SER A 322 11.79 19.41 19.29
N THR A 323 11.32 20.43 20.04
CA THR A 323 10.20 21.30 19.67
C THR A 323 10.64 22.46 18.78
N ASP A 324 11.94 22.81 18.79
CA ASP A 324 12.49 23.90 18.00
C ASP A 324 12.84 23.40 16.60
N LEU A 325 12.82 24.28 15.62
CA LEU A 325 13.19 23.94 14.25
C LEU A 325 14.46 24.69 13.86
N ALA A 326 15.53 23.92 13.61
CA ALA A 326 16.74 24.45 13.00
C ALA A 326 16.72 24.17 11.49
N ALA A 327 17.04 25.20 10.68
CA ALA A 327 16.99 25.15 9.23
C ALA A 327 18.21 25.76 8.58
N ARG A 328 18.53 25.34 7.36
CA ARG A 328 19.41 26.06 6.48
C ARG A 328 18.59 26.94 5.54
N TYR A 329 18.75 28.24 5.70
CA TYR A 329 17.98 29.25 4.97
C TYR A 329 18.50 29.44 3.54
N GLY A 330 19.84 29.41 3.34
CA GLY A 330 20.48 29.46 2.02
C GLY A 330 21.98 29.67 2.15
N GLY A 331 22.80 29.16 1.23
CA GLY A 331 24.25 29.43 1.24
C GLY A 331 24.91 29.18 2.60
N ASP A 332 25.33 30.27 3.24
CA ASP A 332 25.90 30.38 4.61
C ASP A 332 24.87 30.79 5.68
N GLU A 333 23.61 30.99 5.28
CA GLU A 333 22.55 31.44 6.15
C GLU A 333 21.76 30.27 6.75
N PHE A 334 21.45 30.40 8.03
CA PHE A 334 20.66 29.45 8.82
C PHE A 334 19.55 30.17 9.58
N ALA A 335 18.57 29.42 10.01
CA ALA A 335 17.47 29.94 10.82
C ALA A 335 17.11 28.98 11.95
N VAL A 336 16.60 29.51 13.05
CA VAL A 336 15.99 28.75 14.15
C VAL A 336 14.64 29.36 14.50
N LEU A 337 13.63 28.50 14.57
CA LEU A 337 12.33 28.82 15.13
C LEU A 337 12.24 28.21 16.55
N LEU A 338 12.18 29.06 17.56
CA LEU A 338 12.07 28.67 18.97
C LEU A 338 10.61 28.73 19.39
N VAL A 339 9.98 27.60 19.56
CA VAL A 339 8.59 27.50 19.98
C VAL A 339 8.46 27.86 21.46
N ASP A 340 7.42 28.64 21.83
CA ASP A 340 7.20 29.16 23.18
C ASP A 340 8.44 29.88 23.74
N GLY A 341 9.14 30.66 22.87
CA GLY A 341 10.38 31.37 23.19
C GLY A 341 10.16 32.81 23.57
N ASP A 342 10.70 33.27 24.71
CA ASP A 342 10.79 34.64 25.09
C ASP A 342 12.12 35.30 24.68
N PRO A 343 12.27 36.64 24.74
CA PRO A 343 13.53 37.32 24.38
C PRO A 343 14.75 36.87 25.20
N GLY A 344 14.56 36.43 26.43
CA GLY A 344 15.64 35.92 27.31
C GLY A 344 16.14 34.60 26.83
N MET A 345 15.22 33.66 26.56
CA MET A 345 15.53 32.32 26.01
C MET A 345 16.19 32.43 24.63
N ALA A 346 15.69 33.30 23.76
CA ALA A 346 16.27 33.48 22.45
C ALA A 346 17.74 33.94 22.50
N ARG A 347 18.04 34.92 23.33
CA ARG A 347 19.41 35.39 23.59
C ARG A 347 20.29 34.32 24.21
N GLN A 348 19.75 33.53 25.14
CA GLN A 348 20.50 32.42 25.77
C GLN A 348 20.86 31.35 24.75
N ILE A 349 19.94 30.95 23.88
CA ILE A 349 20.21 29.94 22.83
C ILE A 349 21.19 30.48 21.81
N ALA A 350 21.05 31.73 21.36
CA ALA A 350 22.02 32.37 20.48
C ALA A 350 23.44 32.35 21.09
N GLY A 351 23.58 32.80 22.34
CA GLY A 351 24.87 32.76 23.04
C GLY A 351 25.45 31.35 23.22
N ARG A 352 24.61 30.34 23.44
CA ARG A 352 25.04 28.96 23.52
C ARG A 352 25.56 28.44 22.19
N ILE A 353 24.91 28.77 21.08
CA ILE A 353 25.35 28.42 19.71
C ILE A 353 26.70 29.07 19.43
N GLU A 354 26.85 30.38 19.65
CA GLU A 354 28.12 31.12 19.47
C GLU A 354 29.24 30.47 20.29
N HIS A 355 28.99 30.25 21.58
CA HIS A 355 29.99 29.70 22.50
C HIS A 355 30.37 28.23 22.13
N ALA A 356 29.38 27.39 21.86
CA ALA A 356 29.61 26.00 21.47
C ALA A 356 30.39 25.89 20.16
N LEU A 357 30.11 26.76 19.19
CA LEU A 357 30.85 26.80 17.93
C LEU A 357 32.32 27.24 18.15
N ALA A 358 32.54 28.30 18.95
CA ALA A 358 33.86 28.81 19.27
C ALA A 358 34.70 27.84 20.13
N ALA A 359 34.06 27.03 20.97
CA ALA A 359 34.72 26.03 21.81
C ALA A 359 35.27 24.81 21.03
N ARG A 360 34.77 24.54 19.83
CA ARG A 360 35.28 23.49 18.95
C ARG A 360 36.68 23.88 18.43
N ARG A 361 37.70 23.08 18.79
CA ARG A 361 39.11 23.36 18.46
C ARG A 361 39.54 22.97 17.03
N GLU A 362 38.58 22.59 16.20
CA GLU A 362 38.84 22.16 14.81
C GLU A 362 39.13 23.37 13.91
N GLU A 363 40.11 23.21 13.00
CA GLU A 363 40.40 24.22 11.97
C GLU A 363 39.53 24.01 10.71
N PRO A 364 39.11 25.08 10.06
CA PRO A 364 39.22 26.48 10.48
C PRO A 364 38.32 26.80 11.68
N ARG A 365 38.74 27.75 12.52
CA ARG A 365 37.89 28.28 13.58
C ARG A 365 36.67 28.96 12.94
N LEU A 366 35.50 28.71 13.51
CA LEU A 366 34.24 29.22 13.00
C LEU A 366 33.65 30.23 13.99
N SER A 367 33.03 31.27 13.45
CA SER A 367 32.13 32.16 14.17
C SER A 367 30.82 32.33 13.40
N VAL A 368 29.80 32.75 14.08
CA VAL A 368 28.47 32.96 13.54
C VAL A 368 27.91 34.30 14.06
N SER A 369 27.32 35.06 13.18
CA SER A 369 26.54 36.23 13.53
C SER A 369 25.07 35.87 13.63
N ILE A 370 24.36 36.36 14.66
CA ILE A 370 22.96 35.96 14.94
C ILE A 370 22.10 37.19 15.15
N GLY A 371 20.98 37.33 14.42
CA GLY A 371 19.92 38.32 14.65
C GLY A 371 18.67 37.61 15.18
N ILE A 372 17.91 38.32 16.01
CA ILE A 372 16.76 37.77 16.75
C ILE A 372 15.53 38.64 16.48
N SER A 373 14.37 38.02 16.28
CA SER A 373 13.07 38.68 16.33
C SER A 373 12.08 37.88 17.18
N ILE A 374 11.14 38.57 17.78
CA ILE A 374 10.16 38.00 18.71
C ILE A 374 8.74 38.28 18.19
N PHE A 375 7.93 37.27 18.09
CA PHE A 375 6.50 37.39 17.83
C PHE A 375 5.75 37.61 19.16
N PRO A 376 4.79 38.53 19.27
CA PRO A 376 4.33 39.46 18.22
C PRO A 376 5.03 40.82 18.20
N ASP A 377 6.04 41.05 19.08
CA ASP A 377 6.62 42.36 19.36
C ASP A 377 7.36 42.98 18.16
N ASP A 378 8.11 42.15 17.42
CA ASP A 378 8.90 42.56 16.25
C ASP A 378 8.16 42.41 14.91
N GLY A 379 6.96 41.81 14.92
CA GLY A 379 6.12 41.62 13.75
C GLY A 379 5.07 40.53 13.91
N ARG A 380 4.08 40.53 13.00
CA ARG A 380 2.97 39.56 12.99
C ARG A 380 2.88 38.80 11.67
N SER A 381 3.74 39.11 10.71
CA SER A 381 3.86 38.37 9.45
C SER A 381 5.24 37.73 9.34
N VAL A 382 5.35 36.74 8.48
CA VAL A 382 6.64 36.14 8.13
C VAL A 382 7.65 37.18 7.71
N GLN A 383 7.22 38.12 6.86
CA GLN A 383 8.08 39.18 6.35
C GLN A 383 8.60 40.10 7.43
N ASP A 384 7.71 40.57 8.33
CA ASP A 384 8.10 41.50 9.41
C ASP A 384 9.14 40.89 10.34
N LEU A 385 8.92 39.58 10.72
CA LEU A 385 9.83 38.89 11.63
C LEU A 385 11.20 38.64 10.98
N LEU A 386 11.22 38.22 9.72
CA LEU A 386 12.48 37.98 9.00
C LEU A 386 13.23 39.33 8.81
N GLU A 387 12.57 40.41 8.43
CA GLU A 387 13.19 41.71 8.28
C GLU A 387 13.72 42.24 9.62
N ALA A 388 13.02 41.99 10.72
CA ALA A 388 13.47 42.40 12.06
C ALA A 388 14.73 41.62 12.47
N ALA A 389 14.76 40.30 12.29
CA ALA A 389 15.92 39.47 12.57
C ALA A 389 17.13 39.84 11.67
N ASP A 390 16.88 40.08 10.38
CA ASP A 390 17.95 40.48 9.44
C ASP A 390 18.57 41.83 9.80
N ARG A 391 17.76 42.82 10.22
CA ARG A 391 18.26 44.10 10.68
C ARG A 391 19.20 43.96 11.89
N GLU A 392 18.87 43.11 12.87
CA GLU A 392 19.73 42.85 14.02
C GLU A 392 21.02 42.11 13.59
N LEU A 393 20.90 41.09 12.74
CA LEU A 393 22.03 40.36 12.18
C LEU A 393 23.02 41.28 11.46
N TYR A 394 22.52 42.19 10.64
CA TYR A 394 23.34 43.16 9.91
C TYR A 394 24.09 44.08 10.83
N GLN A 395 23.43 44.59 11.90
CA GLN A 395 24.07 45.46 12.91
C GLN A 395 25.24 44.71 13.59
N ARG A 396 25.06 43.45 13.97
CA ARG A 396 26.10 42.63 14.61
C ARG A 396 27.28 42.36 13.67
N LYS A 397 27.05 42.05 12.41
CA LYS A 397 28.12 41.92 11.40
C LYS A 397 28.97 43.18 11.25
N ARG A 398 28.38 44.34 11.27
CA ARG A 398 29.13 45.62 11.21
C ARG A 398 29.96 45.87 12.47
N GLY A 399 29.45 45.49 13.64
CA GLY A 399 30.16 45.58 14.91
C GLY A 399 31.38 44.66 15.00
N THR A 400 31.30 43.48 14.40
CA THR A 400 32.40 42.52 14.39
C THR A 400 33.50 42.91 13.40
N ARG A 401 33.15 43.42 12.22
CA ARG A 401 34.15 43.93 11.22
C ARG A 401 34.94 45.15 11.74
N GLY A 402 34.42 45.94 12.64
CA GLY A 402 35.13 47.06 13.26
C GLY A 402 36.17 46.70 14.31
N ARG A 403 36.25 45.43 14.78
CA ARG A 403 37.17 44.93 15.79
C ARG A 403 38.41 44.19 15.29
N VAL A 404 38.59 44.03 13.97
CA VAL A 404 39.84 43.46 13.42
C VAL A 404 40.91 44.55 13.45
N THR A 405 41.62 44.66 14.55
CA THR A 405 42.86 45.44 14.67
C THR A 405 43.91 44.79 13.76
N PRO A 406 44.62 45.54 12.88
CA PRO A 406 45.67 44.94 12.07
C PRO A 406 46.76 44.38 12.97
N ALA A 407 47.04 43.08 12.86
CA ALA A 407 48.20 42.46 13.49
C ALA A 407 49.44 43.20 13.03
N ARG A 408 50.10 43.85 13.97
CA ARG A 408 51.42 44.53 13.77
C ARG A 408 52.38 43.48 13.16
N ALA A 409 52.82 43.77 11.94
CA ALA A 409 53.99 43.13 11.36
C ALA A 409 55.20 43.36 12.30
N ARG A 410 55.83 42.29 12.72
CA ARG A 410 57.23 42.24 13.15
C ARG A 410 57.91 41.07 12.45
#